data_f234fcb6540414488d95e2232b4460ea
#
_entry.id   f234fcb6540414488d95e2232b4460ea
#
_cell.length_a   1.000
_cell.length_b   1.000
_cell.length_c   1.000
_cell.angle_alpha   90.00
_cell.angle_beta   90.00
_cell.angle_gamma   90.00
#
_symmetry.space_group_name_H-M   'P 1'
#
loop_
_entity.id
_entity.type
_entity.pdbx_description
1 polymer ?
#
loop_
_entity_poly.entity_id
_entity_poly.type
_entity_poly.pdbx_seq_one_letter_code
_entity_poly.pdbx_strand_id
1 'polypeptide(L)'
;MVKKGIVHERANLKEAVFMKDVELKLISELMKDSRRSDRELAKAIGVSQPTVSRIIKRLEQEGIIREYAMIPDFNKLGYHICAITFANFSTPQDLRAMRKLIEEYGKRLSEIPQAILIERGIGEDANGVVISLHESYSDYMEFQRWLKQFGSLSKYELHHFIIDLDDKIHYRYFTLSTLAQHLLQLKRRKE
;
A
#
# COMPACT_ATOMS: atom_id res chain seq x y z
N MET A 1 6.53 -14.86 25.53
CA MET A 1 5.61 -15.98 25.31
C MET A 1 4.59 -15.57 24.24
N VAL A 2 5.07 -15.29 23.00
CA VAL A 2 4.29 -14.74 21.88
C VAL A 2 4.52 -15.60 20.64
N LYS A 3 3.94 -16.81 20.57
CA LYS A 3 4.08 -17.70 19.40
C LYS A 3 2.83 -18.50 19.00
N LYS A 4 1.63 -18.15 19.45
CA LYS A 4 0.43 -18.98 19.15
C LYS A 4 -0.70 -18.33 18.34
N GLY A 5 -0.61 -17.03 17.95
CA GLY A 5 -1.71 -16.32 17.27
C GLY A 5 -1.66 -16.26 15.73
N ILE A 6 -0.54 -16.56 15.10
CA ILE A 6 -0.31 -16.27 13.66
C ILE A 6 -0.65 -17.46 12.73
N VAL A 7 -0.96 -18.63 13.28
CA VAL A 7 -1.02 -19.88 12.48
C VAL A 7 -2.39 -20.16 11.85
N HIS A 8 -3.47 -19.49 12.25
CA HIS A 8 -4.83 -19.86 11.80
C HIS A 8 -5.37 -19.16 10.55
N GLU A 9 -4.67 -18.13 10.03
CA GLU A 9 -5.13 -17.44 8.80
C GLU A 9 -4.36 -17.85 7.52
N ARG A 10 -3.45 -18.81 7.62
CA ARG A 10 -2.72 -19.36 6.46
C ARG A 10 -3.56 -20.26 5.55
N ALA A 11 -4.81 -20.54 5.86
CA ALA A 11 -5.66 -21.43 5.08
C ALA A 11 -6.13 -20.84 3.74
N ASN A 12 -6.14 -19.52 3.58
CA ASN A 12 -6.58 -18.83 2.34
C ASN A 12 -5.44 -18.38 1.41
N LEU A 13 -4.19 -18.65 1.75
CA LEU A 13 -3.03 -18.37 0.88
C LEU A 13 -2.85 -19.40 -0.25
N LYS A 14 -3.77 -20.36 -0.40
CA LYS A 14 -3.68 -21.40 -1.45
C LYS A 14 -4.21 -20.97 -2.83
N GLU A 15 -4.84 -19.84 -2.95
CA GLU A 15 -5.13 -19.21 -4.25
C GLU A 15 -4.15 -18.06 -4.54
N ALA A 16 -2.86 -18.30 -4.39
CA ALA A 16 -1.88 -17.48 -5.09
C ALA A 16 -2.23 -17.62 -6.59
N VAL A 17 -2.82 -16.58 -7.15
CA VAL A 17 -3.17 -16.52 -8.59
C VAL A 17 -1.95 -16.99 -9.37
N PHE A 18 -2.09 -18.15 -10.02
CA PHE A 18 -1.01 -18.74 -10.83
C PHE A 18 -0.87 -17.88 -12.07
N MET A 19 -0.15 -16.75 -11.95
CA MET A 19 0.07 -15.83 -13.04
C MET A 19 1.04 -16.43 -14.05
N LYS A 20 0.70 -16.30 -15.33
CA LYS A 20 1.58 -16.71 -16.42
C LYS A 20 2.79 -15.79 -16.48
N ASP A 21 3.90 -16.27 -17.02
CA ASP A 21 5.15 -15.48 -17.16
C ASP A 21 4.94 -14.18 -17.91
N VAL A 22 4.15 -14.22 -18.97
CA VAL A 22 3.84 -13.03 -19.78
C VAL A 22 3.09 -11.97 -18.97
N GLU A 23 2.23 -12.39 -18.03
CA GLU A 23 1.47 -11.49 -17.16
C GLU A 23 2.37 -10.83 -16.12
N LEU A 24 3.24 -11.62 -15.50
CA LEU A 24 4.23 -11.08 -14.54
C LEU A 24 5.20 -10.11 -15.22
N LYS A 25 5.65 -10.43 -16.44
CA LYS A 25 6.47 -9.52 -17.24
C LYS A 25 5.72 -8.23 -17.54
N LEU A 26 4.45 -8.32 -17.94
CA LEU A 26 3.62 -7.15 -18.24
C LEU A 26 3.45 -6.27 -17.01
N ILE A 27 3.09 -6.84 -15.85
CA ILE A 27 2.97 -6.09 -14.60
C ILE A 27 4.31 -5.45 -14.22
N SER A 28 5.42 -6.18 -14.36
CA SER A 28 6.75 -5.63 -14.09
C SER A 28 7.08 -4.40 -14.97
N GLU A 29 6.70 -4.43 -16.24
CA GLU A 29 6.91 -3.29 -17.13
C GLU A 29 6.00 -2.10 -16.80
N LEU A 30 4.73 -2.36 -16.45
CA LEU A 30 3.79 -1.33 -15.98
C LEU A 30 4.21 -0.70 -14.64
N MET A 31 4.78 -1.49 -13.71
CA MET A 31 5.32 -0.97 -12.44
C MET A 31 6.55 -0.07 -12.65
N LYS A 32 7.30 -0.25 -13.72
CA LYS A 32 8.43 0.63 -14.06
C LYS A 32 7.95 1.94 -14.67
N ASP A 33 6.97 1.85 -15.56
CA ASP A 33 6.39 2.99 -16.26
C ASP A 33 4.97 2.63 -16.74
N SER A 34 3.98 3.13 -16.05
CA SER A 34 2.55 2.91 -16.35
C SER A 34 2.04 3.69 -17.57
N ARG A 35 2.84 4.62 -18.13
CA ARG A 35 2.48 5.42 -19.31
C ARG A 35 2.85 4.75 -20.65
N ARG A 36 3.54 3.62 -20.61
CA ARG A 36 3.93 2.90 -21.83
C ARG A 36 2.69 2.45 -22.62
N SER A 37 2.72 2.68 -23.91
CA SER A 37 1.68 2.21 -24.82
C SER A 37 1.66 0.68 -24.92
N ASP A 38 0.50 0.11 -25.26
CA ASP A 38 0.36 -1.34 -25.53
C ASP A 38 1.39 -1.85 -26.56
N ARG A 39 1.76 -1.02 -27.52
CA ARG A 39 2.77 -1.35 -28.54
C ARG A 39 4.18 -1.48 -27.93
N GLU A 40 4.55 -0.58 -27.04
CA GLU A 40 5.84 -0.63 -26.34
C GLU A 40 5.90 -1.80 -25.37
N LEU A 41 4.81 -2.03 -24.64
CA LEU A 41 4.67 -3.20 -23.75
C LEU A 41 4.75 -4.50 -24.53
N ALA A 42 4.06 -4.61 -25.67
CA ALA A 42 4.10 -5.78 -26.56
C ALA A 42 5.53 -6.11 -27.01
N LYS A 43 6.28 -5.07 -27.43
CA LYS A 43 7.69 -5.21 -27.81
C LYS A 43 8.54 -5.66 -26.62
N ALA A 44 8.32 -5.10 -25.43
CA ALA A 44 9.13 -5.39 -24.24
C ALA A 44 8.96 -6.82 -23.74
N ILE A 45 7.74 -7.40 -23.85
CA ILE A 45 7.43 -8.74 -23.32
C ILE A 45 7.35 -9.81 -24.42
N GLY A 46 7.52 -9.43 -25.71
CA GLY A 46 7.60 -10.39 -26.82
C GLY A 46 6.26 -10.98 -27.25
N VAL A 47 5.17 -10.20 -27.24
CA VAL A 47 3.83 -10.62 -27.68
C VAL A 47 3.21 -9.60 -28.64
N SER A 48 2.02 -9.90 -29.17
CA SER A 48 1.27 -8.94 -30.01
C SER A 48 0.56 -7.87 -29.16
N GLN A 49 0.36 -6.68 -29.73
CA GLN A 49 -0.39 -5.60 -29.09
C GLN A 49 -1.83 -6.03 -28.66
N PRO A 50 -2.63 -6.74 -29.50
CA PRO A 50 -3.93 -7.24 -29.05
C PRO A 50 -3.85 -8.20 -27.86
N THR A 51 -2.74 -8.95 -27.73
CA THR A 51 -2.51 -9.82 -26.57
C THR A 51 -2.29 -8.99 -25.31
N VAL A 52 -1.50 -7.90 -25.37
CA VAL A 52 -1.30 -6.98 -24.24
C VAL A 52 -2.61 -6.39 -23.79
N SER A 53 -3.38 -5.78 -24.69
CA SER A 53 -4.68 -5.17 -24.37
C SER A 53 -5.65 -6.17 -23.69
N ARG A 54 -5.70 -7.42 -24.18
CA ARG A 54 -6.52 -8.46 -23.57
C ARG A 54 -6.04 -8.85 -22.16
N ILE A 55 -4.73 -8.95 -21.96
CA ILE A 55 -4.16 -9.27 -20.63
C ILE A 55 -4.45 -8.13 -19.66
N ILE A 56 -4.20 -6.88 -20.02
CA ILE A 56 -4.48 -5.70 -19.20
C ILE A 56 -5.94 -5.71 -18.76
N LYS A 57 -6.87 -5.77 -19.71
CA LYS A 57 -8.30 -5.79 -19.42
C LYS A 57 -8.71 -6.88 -18.43
N ARG A 58 -8.12 -8.06 -18.56
CA ARG A 58 -8.37 -9.15 -17.61
C ARG A 58 -7.80 -8.84 -16.23
N LEU A 59 -6.55 -8.36 -16.12
CA LEU A 59 -5.91 -8.02 -14.86
C LEU A 59 -6.65 -6.90 -14.10
N GLU A 60 -7.24 -5.95 -14.83
CA GLU A 60 -8.14 -4.92 -14.30
C GLU A 60 -9.43 -5.54 -13.77
N GLN A 61 -10.07 -6.40 -14.55
CA GLN A 61 -11.33 -7.08 -14.16
C GLN A 61 -11.14 -7.99 -12.94
N GLU A 62 -9.99 -8.65 -12.83
CA GLU A 62 -9.62 -9.49 -11.69
C GLU A 62 -9.12 -8.66 -10.47
N GLY A 63 -9.03 -7.32 -10.59
CA GLY A 63 -8.56 -6.43 -9.54
C GLY A 63 -7.08 -6.58 -9.19
N ILE A 64 -6.29 -7.22 -10.06
CA ILE A 64 -4.84 -7.33 -9.91
C ILE A 64 -4.20 -5.97 -10.21
N ILE A 65 -4.67 -5.28 -11.24
CA ILE A 65 -4.39 -3.86 -11.48
C ILE A 65 -5.55 -3.09 -10.85
N ARG A 66 -5.28 -2.35 -9.77
CA ARG A 66 -6.28 -1.55 -9.05
C ARG A 66 -6.40 -0.15 -9.63
N GLU A 67 -5.25 0.44 -9.97
CA GLU A 67 -5.16 1.81 -10.48
C GLU A 67 -3.86 2.03 -11.23
N TYR A 68 -3.82 3.07 -12.05
CA TYR A 68 -2.61 3.59 -12.69
C TYR A 68 -2.28 4.93 -12.04
N ALA A 69 -1.16 5.01 -11.36
CA ALA A 69 -0.72 6.22 -10.68
C ALA A 69 0.71 6.59 -11.09
N MET A 70 1.02 7.87 -11.06
CA MET A 70 2.38 8.38 -11.08
C MET A 70 2.87 8.63 -9.66
N ILE A 71 4.17 8.54 -9.45
CA ILE A 71 4.79 8.91 -8.17
C ILE A 71 5.41 10.30 -8.37
N PRO A 72 4.84 11.35 -7.75
CA PRO A 72 5.38 12.69 -7.88
C PRO A 72 6.56 12.92 -6.94
N ASP A 73 7.26 14.01 -7.16
CA ASP A 73 8.12 14.60 -6.16
C ASP A 73 7.23 15.37 -5.17
N PHE A 74 6.92 14.76 -4.02
CA PHE A 74 5.98 15.30 -3.04
C PHE A 74 6.44 16.64 -2.49
N ASN A 75 7.75 16.86 -2.32
CA ASN A 75 8.30 18.14 -1.85
C ASN A 75 7.97 19.27 -2.83
N LYS A 76 8.11 19.03 -4.13
CA LYS A 76 7.75 20.03 -5.17
C LYS A 76 6.25 20.31 -5.25
N LEU A 77 5.42 19.44 -4.70
CA LEU A 77 3.98 19.67 -4.58
C LEU A 77 3.59 20.39 -3.28
N GLY A 78 4.57 20.74 -2.44
CA GLY A 78 4.34 21.47 -1.19
C GLY A 78 4.15 20.57 0.03
N TYR A 79 4.41 19.28 -0.07
CA TYR A 79 4.45 18.39 1.11
C TYR A 79 5.87 18.36 1.67
N HIS A 80 5.99 18.77 2.92
CA HIS A 80 7.29 18.85 3.62
C HIS A 80 7.50 17.69 4.60
N ILE A 81 6.43 17.01 4.98
CA ILE A 81 6.48 15.93 5.98
C ILE A 81 5.76 14.69 5.44
N CYS A 82 6.44 13.53 5.56
CA CYS A 82 5.78 12.22 5.49
C CYS A 82 5.81 11.60 6.89
N ALA A 83 4.63 11.29 7.43
CA ALA A 83 4.51 10.68 8.75
C ALA A 83 4.09 9.22 8.65
N ILE A 84 4.80 8.34 9.36
CA ILE A 84 4.40 6.95 9.60
C ILE A 84 3.91 6.89 11.03
N THR A 85 2.60 6.69 11.21
CA THR A 85 1.95 6.62 12.50
C THR A 85 1.55 5.19 12.81
N PHE A 86 2.07 4.65 13.89
CA PHE A 86 1.67 3.37 14.44
C PHE A 86 0.57 3.59 15.47
N ALA A 87 -0.52 2.85 15.33
CA ALA A 87 -1.69 2.97 16.19
C ALA A 87 -2.11 1.62 16.74
N ASN A 88 -2.56 1.61 18.00
CA ASN A 88 -3.15 0.41 18.59
C ASN A 88 -4.66 0.59 18.66
N PHE A 89 -5.38 -0.06 17.77
CA PHE A 89 -6.83 -0.04 17.71
C PHE A 89 -7.41 -1.11 18.66
N SER A 90 -8.44 -0.75 19.42
CA SER A 90 -9.23 -1.74 20.14
C SER A 90 -9.92 -2.66 19.13
N THR A 91 -9.47 -3.89 19.05
CA THR A 91 -10.07 -4.87 18.15
C THR A 91 -11.09 -5.69 18.93
N PRO A 92 -12.38 -5.69 18.52
CA PRO A 92 -13.36 -6.61 19.09
C PRO A 92 -12.93 -8.06 18.87
N GLN A 93 -13.14 -8.92 19.86
CA GLN A 93 -12.84 -10.35 19.72
C GLN A 93 -13.88 -11.06 18.82
N ASP A 94 -15.05 -10.46 18.65
CA ASP A 94 -16.11 -10.98 17.79
C ASP A 94 -15.98 -10.47 16.35
N LEU A 95 -16.01 -11.38 15.38
CA LEU A 95 -15.92 -11.10 13.95
C LEU A 95 -17.04 -10.18 13.42
N ARG A 96 -18.26 -10.24 14.01
CA ARG A 96 -19.39 -9.38 13.61
C ARG A 96 -19.15 -7.94 14.06
N ALA A 97 -18.71 -7.76 15.30
CA ALA A 97 -18.35 -6.45 15.83
C ALA A 97 -17.15 -5.86 15.06
N MET A 98 -16.18 -6.71 14.66
CA MET A 98 -15.06 -6.29 13.81
C MET A 98 -15.53 -5.80 12.44
N ARG A 99 -16.42 -6.52 11.75
CA ARG A 99 -16.94 -6.09 10.44
C ARG A 99 -17.68 -4.76 10.54
N LYS A 100 -18.54 -4.61 11.56
CA LYS A 100 -19.26 -3.34 11.80
C LYS A 100 -18.29 -2.18 12.04
N LEU A 101 -17.24 -2.41 12.82
CA LEU A 101 -16.20 -1.43 13.08
C LEU A 101 -15.47 -1.04 11.76
N ILE A 102 -15.10 -2.03 10.94
CA ILE A 102 -14.45 -1.79 9.63
C ILE A 102 -15.36 -1.00 8.70
N GLU A 103 -16.66 -1.32 8.64
CA GLU A 103 -17.62 -0.58 7.81
C GLU A 103 -17.79 0.87 8.29
N GLU A 104 -17.92 1.07 9.59
CA GLU A 104 -18.12 2.39 10.20
C GLU A 104 -16.87 3.28 10.09
N TYR A 105 -15.70 2.75 10.44
CA TYR A 105 -14.45 3.49 10.41
C TYR A 105 -13.80 3.49 9.03
N GLY A 106 -13.95 2.42 8.25
CA GLY A 106 -13.37 2.32 6.91
C GLY A 106 -13.83 3.45 5.99
N LYS A 107 -15.12 3.79 6.03
CA LYS A 107 -15.66 4.93 5.28
C LYS A 107 -15.03 6.25 5.73
N ARG A 108 -14.96 6.49 7.04
CA ARG A 108 -14.36 7.72 7.60
C ARG A 108 -12.84 7.79 7.35
N LEU A 109 -12.15 6.66 7.39
CA LEU A 109 -10.71 6.59 7.13
C LEU A 109 -10.40 6.78 5.64
N SER A 110 -11.27 6.30 4.73
CA SER A 110 -11.08 6.52 3.28
C SER A 110 -11.29 7.96 2.84
N GLU A 111 -11.90 8.79 3.70
CA GLU A 111 -12.14 10.22 3.45
C GLU A 111 -10.97 11.11 3.92
N ILE A 112 -9.87 10.54 4.43
CA ILE A 112 -8.69 11.31 4.88
C ILE A 112 -7.81 11.65 3.69
N PRO A 113 -7.78 12.90 3.23
CA PRO A 113 -7.05 13.25 2.00
C PRO A 113 -5.53 13.18 2.17
N GLN A 114 -5.00 13.32 3.38
CA GLN A 114 -3.56 13.27 3.65
C GLN A 114 -3.01 11.84 3.72
N ALA A 115 -3.87 10.84 3.95
CA ALA A 115 -3.41 9.46 4.13
C ALA A 115 -3.25 8.74 2.79
N ILE A 116 -2.06 8.24 2.52
CA ILE A 116 -1.75 7.43 1.33
C ILE A 116 -1.80 5.93 1.61
N LEU A 117 -1.76 5.53 2.89
CA LEU A 117 -1.93 4.15 3.33
C LEU A 117 -2.56 4.13 4.72
N ILE A 118 -3.57 3.29 4.91
CA ILE A 118 -4.12 2.94 6.21
C ILE A 118 -4.33 1.43 6.22
N GLU A 119 -3.57 0.72 7.04
CA GLU A 119 -3.60 -0.74 7.04
C GLU A 119 -3.47 -1.32 8.45
N ARG A 120 -3.98 -2.52 8.61
CA ARG A 120 -3.75 -3.33 9.81
C ARG A 120 -2.42 -4.06 9.69
N GLY A 121 -1.72 -4.18 10.82
CA GLY A 121 -0.44 -4.88 10.88
C GLY A 121 -0.18 -5.45 12.27
N ILE A 122 1.02 -5.94 12.50
CA ILE A 122 1.52 -6.41 13.79
C ILE A 122 2.98 -5.99 13.91
N GLY A 123 3.30 -5.18 14.90
CA GLY A 123 4.67 -4.75 15.19
C GLY A 123 4.66 -3.46 16.01
N GLU A 124 5.77 -3.15 16.66
CA GLU A 124 5.96 -1.92 17.47
C GLU A 124 4.83 -1.68 18.48
N ASP A 125 4.35 -2.75 19.13
CA ASP A 125 3.19 -2.74 20.04
C ASP A 125 1.93 -2.10 19.43
N ALA A 126 1.83 -2.13 18.08
CA ALA A 126 0.73 -1.57 17.31
C ALA A 126 0.06 -2.65 16.44
N ASN A 127 -1.20 -2.40 16.08
CA ASN A 127 -1.98 -3.25 15.20
C ASN A 127 -2.50 -2.53 13.95
N GLY A 128 -2.08 -1.27 13.77
CA GLY A 128 -2.40 -0.47 12.61
C GLY A 128 -1.30 0.51 12.25
N VAL A 129 -1.24 0.90 11.00
CA VAL A 129 -0.31 1.89 10.46
C VAL A 129 -1.05 2.87 9.55
N VAL A 130 -0.68 4.14 9.67
CA VAL A 130 -1.10 5.20 8.76
C VAL A 130 0.15 5.85 8.17
N ILE A 131 0.22 5.98 6.84
CA ILE A 131 1.23 6.80 6.17
C ILE A 131 0.52 8.01 5.59
N SER A 132 0.96 9.19 5.97
CA SER A 132 0.32 10.46 5.59
C SER A 132 1.33 11.50 5.16
N LEU A 133 0.88 12.44 4.32
CA LEU A 133 1.67 13.56 3.79
C LEU A 133 1.11 14.88 4.32
N HIS A 134 1.99 15.80 4.70
CA HIS A 134 1.61 17.07 5.33
C HIS A 134 2.43 18.22 4.76
N GLU A 135 1.77 19.37 4.60
CA GLU A 135 2.38 20.62 4.13
C GLU A 135 3.28 21.26 5.21
N SER A 136 2.99 20.98 6.48
CA SER A 136 3.74 21.55 7.61
C SER A 136 3.61 20.69 8.86
N TYR A 137 4.45 21.00 9.86
CA TYR A 137 4.33 20.41 11.19
C TYR A 137 3.00 20.78 11.87
N SER A 138 2.47 21.98 11.62
CA SER A 138 1.15 22.40 12.14
C SER A 138 0.02 21.53 11.57
N ASP A 139 0.00 21.31 10.26
CA ASP A 139 -0.96 20.42 9.59
C ASP A 139 -0.87 18.99 10.14
N TYR A 140 0.36 18.47 10.29
CA TYR A 140 0.57 17.18 10.92
C TYR A 140 0.02 17.10 12.35
N MET A 141 0.21 18.15 13.18
CA MET A 141 -0.32 18.19 14.55
C MET A 141 -1.86 18.26 14.58
N GLU A 142 -2.49 18.91 13.60
CA GLU A 142 -3.95 18.89 13.42
C GLU A 142 -4.46 17.52 13.05
N PHE A 143 -3.80 16.86 12.14
CA PHE A 143 -4.08 15.48 11.76
C PHE A 143 -3.96 14.52 12.95
N GLN A 144 -2.94 14.66 13.79
CA GLN A 144 -2.81 13.86 15.01
C GLN A 144 -3.97 14.10 15.99
N ARG A 145 -4.36 15.36 16.18
CA ARG A 145 -5.52 15.70 17.05
C ARG A 145 -6.80 15.07 16.53
N TRP A 146 -6.97 15.09 15.22
CA TRP A 146 -8.10 14.45 14.56
C TRP A 146 -8.07 12.92 14.74
N LEU A 147 -6.93 12.26 14.53
CA LEU A 147 -6.78 10.82 14.77
C LEU A 147 -7.17 10.41 16.21
N LYS A 148 -6.79 11.20 17.19
CA LYS A 148 -7.13 10.96 18.62
C LYS A 148 -8.64 11.06 18.92
N GLN A 149 -9.40 11.72 18.06
CA GLN A 149 -10.87 11.82 18.19
C GLN A 149 -11.60 10.56 17.70
N PHE A 150 -10.92 9.65 16.98
CA PHE A 150 -11.48 8.33 16.73
C PHE A 150 -11.59 7.58 18.06
N GLY A 151 -12.85 7.34 18.50
CA GLY A 151 -13.18 6.93 19.87
C GLY A 151 -12.47 5.69 20.40
N SER A 152 -12.00 4.79 19.53
CA SER A 152 -11.17 3.64 19.89
C SER A 152 -9.68 3.98 20.08
N LEU A 153 -9.21 5.11 19.56
CA LEU A 153 -7.83 5.58 19.68
C LEU A 153 -7.59 6.45 20.93
N SER A 154 -8.64 6.93 21.60
CA SER A 154 -8.52 7.86 22.73
C SER A 154 -7.80 7.29 23.96
N LYS A 155 -7.57 5.98 24.00
CA LYS A 155 -6.89 5.27 25.11
C LYS A 155 -5.46 4.82 24.78
N TYR A 156 -4.96 5.07 23.56
CA TYR A 156 -3.70 4.49 23.10
C TYR A 156 -2.67 5.55 22.75
N GLU A 157 -1.43 5.23 23.04
CA GLU A 157 -0.29 5.99 22.57
C GLU A 157 -0.13 5.78 21.07
N LEU A 158 0.03 6.87 20.33
CA LEU A 158 0.41 6.87 18.93
C LEU A 158 1.93 7.03 18.87
N HIS A 159 2.59 6.13 18.16
CA HIS A 159 4.00 6.24 17.87
C HIS A 159 4.17 6.80 16.45
N HIS A 160 5.09 7.74 16.28
CA HIS A 160 5.26 8.44 15.03
C HIS A 160 6.71 8.40 14.60
N PHE A 161 6.92 8.10 13.32
CA PHE A 161 8.18 8.29 12.64
C PHE A 161 8.00 9.39 11.58
N ILE A 162 8.73 10.48 11.73
CA ILE A 162 8.63 11.65 10.86
C ILE A 162 9.78 11.63 9.87
N ILE A 163 9.46 11.75 8.60
CA ILE A 163 10.40 11.92 7.50
C ILE A 163 10.29 13.36 7.03
N ASP A 164 11.40 14.10 7.13
CA ASP A 164 11.54 15.42 6.53
C ASP A 164 11.78 15.26 5.03
N LEU A 165 10.84 15.72 4.22
CA LEU A 165 10.93 15.65 2.76
C LEU A 165 11.81 16.77 2.18
N ASP A 166 12.17 17.80 2.97
CA ASP A 166 13.14 18.84 2.60
C ASP A 166 14.59 18.39 2.79
N ASP A 167 14.82 17.29 3.52
CA ASP A 167 16.16 16.74 3.71
C ASP A 167 16.75 16.32 2.35
N LYS A 168 18.00 16.72 2.10
CA LYS A 168 18.72 16.37 0.86
C LYS A 168 19.39 15.00 0.92
N ILE A 169 19.39 14.36 2.09
CA ILE A 169 20.00 13.05 2.30
C ILE A 169 18.94 11.97 2.20
N HIS A 170 18.91 11.27 1.09
CA HIS A 170 17.97 10.18 0.85
C HIS A 170 18.71 8.87 0.63
N TYR A 171 18.27 7.80 1.29
CA TYR A 171 18.74 6.44 0.98
C TYR A 171 18.15 5.96 -0.35
N ARG A 172 16.86 6.19 -0.56
CA ARG A 172 16.13 5.88 -1.79
C ARG A 172 14.78 6.58 -1.79
N TYR A 173 14.43 7.19 -2.90
CA TYR A 173 13.09 7.71 -3.12
C TYR A 173 12.07 6.56 -3.24
N PHE A 174 10.82 6.85 -2.94
CA PHE A 174 9.74 5.90 -3.15
C PHE A 174 9.65 5.52 -4.62
N THR A 175 9.70 4.21 -4.92
CA THR A 175 9.62 3.69 -6.29
C THR A 175 9.11 2.26 -6.32
N LEU A 176 8.34 1.92 -7.35
CA LEU A 176 7.93 0.55 -7.64
C LEU A 176 8.88 -0.18 -8.59
N SER A 177 9.82 0.54 -9.24
CA SER A 177 10.71 -0.04 -10.25
C SER A 177 11.60 -1.15 -9.71
N THR A 178 12.09 -1.04 -8.48
CA THR A 178 12.91 -2.10 -7.84
C THR A 178 12.06 -3.30 -7.43
N LEU A 179 10.83 -3.08 -6.97
CA LEU A 179 9.89 -4.16 -6.68
C LEU A 179 9.50 -4.92 -7.96
N ALA A 180 9.37 -4.21 -9.09
CA ALA A 180 9.13 -4.80 -10.39
C ALA A 180 10.20 -5.84 -10.78
N GLN A 181 11.47 -5.56 -10.48
CA GLN A 181 12.57 -6.50 -10.70
C GLN A 181 12.48 -7.70 -9.76
N HIS A 182 12.18 -7.45 -8.47
CA HIS A 182 12.03 -8.50 -7.48
C HIS A 182 10.88 -9.46 -7.81
N LEU A 183 9.76 -8.95 -8.34
CA LEU A 183 8.60 -9.74 -8.76
C LEU A 183 8.99 -10.86 -9.73
N LEU A 184 9.86 -10.57 -10.71
CA LEU A 184 10.35 -11.55 -11.67
C LEU A 184 11.31 -12.60 -11.06
N GLN A 185 12.00 -12.24 -9.97
CA GLN A 185 12.90 -13.16 -9.27
C GLN A 185 12.14 -14.13 -8.36
N LEU A 186 11.02 -13.71 -7.78
CA LEU A 186 10.22 -14.56 -6.88
C LEU A 186 9.74 -15.85 -7.55
N LYS A 187 9.44 -15.80 -8.84
CA LYS A 187 9.00 -16.98 -9.59
C LYS A 187 10.13 -17.95 -9.86
N ARG A 188 11.32 -17.45 -10.25
CA ARG A 188 12.50 -18.30 -10.53
C ARG A 188 12.97 -19.13 -9.34
N ARG A 189 12.55 -18.75 -8.10
CA ARG A 189 12.86 -19.51 -6.86
C ARG A 189 11.85 -20.61 -6.55
N LYS A 190 10.73 -20.67 -7.29
CA LYS A 190 9.66 -21.67 -7.09
C LYS A 190 9.65 -22.76 -8.16
N GLU A 191 10.47 -22.61 -9.20
CA GLU A 191 10.83 -23.60 -10.21
C GLU A 191 12.13 -24.32 -9.79
#